data_ee9aa62a642c14758d90929a6cc1e8ce
#
_entry.id   ee9aa62a642c14758d90929a6cc1e8ce
#
_cell.length_a   1.000
_cell.length_b   1.000
_cell.length_c   1.000
_cell.angle_alpha   90.00
_cell.angle_beta   90.00
_cell.angle_gamma   90.00
#
_symmetry.space_group_name_H-M   'P 1'
#
loop_
_entity.id
_entity.type
_entity.pdbx_description
1 polymer ?
#
loop_
_entity_poly.entity_id
_entity_poly.type
_entity_poly.pdbx_seq_one_letter_code
_entity_poly.pdbx_strand_id
1 'polypeptide(L)'
;LILLAGFIFHTIFLCVQYAALGTAPVLDLKSAFSFFSWCIVLVFLVFHLKFRIMVLGSFVAPFAAFLMIISSAIPWAAGPVKPIFKSIWLTFHVTTIFLGNGLFAITFVAAIMYLIQERQIKQKHFGSFYSRLPSLATLDSINHYALIWGFPFLTLGMITGSIYAQVALGSYWQWDPKEVWSLVTWLFYAALLHERLTVGWRGRRAAVMSIVCFCILLFTFVGATLWVKGYHDFSSIGTSGA
;
A
#
# COMPACT_ATOMS: atom_id res chain seq x y z
N LEU A 1 15.86 -10.85 11.71
CA LEU A 1 17.11 -10.76 10.93
C LEU A 1 16.88 -11.04 9.44
N ILE A 2 16.27 -12.17 9.05
CA ILE A 2 16.05 -12.56 7.63
C ILE A 2 15.27 -11.47 6.86
N LEU A 3 14.15 -10.99 7.42
CA LEU A 3 13.35 -9.94 6.78
C LEU A 3 14.13 -8.64 6.61
N LEU A 4 14.95 -8.25 7.59
CA LEU A 4 15.82 -7.07 7.51
C LEU A 4 16.89 -7.23 6.42
N ALA A 5 17.53 -8.39 6.34
CA ALA A 5 18.49 -8.68 5.28
C ALA A 5 17.83 -8.61 3.89
N GLY A 6 16.67 -9.25 3.70
CA GLY A 6 15.90 -9.15 2.47
C GLY A 6 15.52 -7.72 2.13
N PHE A 7 15.12 -6.91 3.12
CA PHE A 7 14.81 -5.48 2.94
C PHE A 7 16.03 -4.68 2.47
N ILE A 8 17.21 -4.95 3.03
CA ILE A 8 18.46 -4.26 2.62
C ILE A 8 18.77 -4.58 1.15
N PHE A 9 18.75 -5.87 0.76
CA PHE A 9 18.99 -6.26 -0.65
C PHE A 9 17.96 -5.66 -1.60
N HIS A 10 16.69 -5.65 -1.20
CA HIS A 10 15.61 -5.05 -2.00
C HIS A 10 15.81 -3.53 -2.13
N THR A 11 16.25 -2.85 -1.06
CA THR A 11 16.59 -1.42 -1.09
C THR A 11 17.73 -1.14 -2.08
N ILE A 12 18.81 -1.92 -2.02
CA ILE A 12 19.94 -1.80 -2.96
C ILE A 12 19.43 -1.97 -4.40
N PHE A 13 18.61 -3.00 -4.66
CA PHE A 13 18.03 -3.24 -5.97
C PHE A 13 17.22 -2.04 -6.48
N LEU A 14 16.35 -1.46 -5.65
CA LEU A 14 15.56 -0.28 -6.01
C LEU A 14 16.43 0.96 -6.25
N CYS A 15 17.49 1.15 -5.46
CA CYS A 15 18.44 2.24 -5.68
C CYS A 15 19.19 2.11 -7.02
N VAL A 16 19.62 0.90 -7.37
CA VAL A 16 20.26 0.62 -8.67
C VAL A 16 19.31 0.88 -9.81
N GLN A 17 18.05 0.42 -9.69
CA GLN A 17 17.02 0.71 -10.71
C GLN A 17 16.75 2.22 -10.83
N TYR A 18 16.62 2.94 -9.73
CA TYR A 18 16.44 4.39 -9.75
C TYR A 18 17.61 5.10 -10.45
N ALA A 19 18.84 4.71 -10.15
CA ALA A 19 20.05 5.26 -10.78
C ALA A 19 20.08 4.98 -12.29
N ALA A 20 19.64 3.81 -12.73
CA ALA A 20 19.61 3.42 -14.14
C ALA A 20 18.48 4.11 -14.93
N LEU A 21 17.28 4.26 -14.32
CA LEU A 21 16.09 4.78 -15.00
C LEU A 21 15.95 6.32 -14.88
N GLY A 22 16.52 6.92 -13.83
CA GLY A 22 16.35 8.34 -13.48
C GLY A 22 14.95 8.69 -13.00
N THR A 23 14.17 7.68 -12.55
CA THR A 23 12.81 7.83 -12.02
C THR A 23 12.48 6.72 -11.05
N ALA A 24 11.40 6.89 -10.26
CA ALA A 24 10.94 5.83 -9.35
C ALA A 24 10.67 4.53 -10.13
N PRO A 25 11.11 3.37 -9.61
CA PRO A 25 10.94 2.07 -10.26
C PRO A 25 9.50 1.55 -10.09
N VAL A 26 8.51 2.24 -10.70
CA VAL A 26 7.07 1.95 -10.63
C VAL A 26 6.39 2.23 -11.98
N LEU A 27 7.16 2.15 -13.07
CA LEU A 27 6.69 2.46 -14.42
C LEU A 27 5.80 1.37 -15.03
N ASP A 28 5.81 0.18 -14.46
CA ASP A 28 5.00 -0.95 -14.87
C ASP A 28 4.40 -1.67 -13.65
N LEU A 29 3.45 -2.56 -13.91
CA LEU A 29 2.76 -3.28 -12.84
C LEU A 29 3.72 -4.19 -12.06
N LYS A 30 4.73 -4.75 -12.70
CA LYS A 30 5.78 -5.56 -12.06
C LYS A 30 6.55 -4.75 -11.02
N SER A 31 7.10 -3.62 -11.42
CA SER A 31 7.87 -2.74 -10.53
C SER A 31 6.98 -2.10 -9.45
N ALA A 32 5.71 -1.83 -9.76
CA ALA A 32 4.75 -1.33 -8.78
C ALA A 32 4.47 -2.35 -7.65
N PHE A 33 4.29 -3.64 -7.96
CA PHE A 33 4.17 -4.69 -6.94
C PHE A 33 5.44 -4.86 -6.11
N SER A 34 6.61 -4.81 -6.75
CA SER A 34 7.90 -4.86 -6.06
C SER A 34 8.03 -3.69 -5.08
N PHE A 35 7.79 -2.47 -5.53
CA PHE A 35 7.88 -1.26 -4.70
C PHE A 35 6.84 -1.27 -3.57
N PHE A 36 5.63 -1.76 -3.83
CA PHE A 36 4.61 -1.92 -2.79
C PHE A 36 5.05 -2.90 -1.70
N SER A 37 5.60 -4.05 -2.08
CA SER A 37 6.18 -5.01 -1.14
C SER A 37 7.26 -4.36 -0.26
N TRP A 38 8.16 -3.58 -0.86
CA TRP A 38 9.20 -2.83 -0.14
C TRP A 38 8.61 -1.84 0.87
N CYS A 39 7.60 -1.05 0.46
CA CYS A 39 6.92 -0.10 1.34
C CYS A 39 6.25 -0.80 2.54
N ILE A 40 5.61 -1.94 2.33
CA ILE A 40 4.97 -2.71 3.41
C ILE A 40 6.02 -3.18 4.43
N VAL A 41 7.16 -3.69 3.96
CA VAL A 41 8.25 -4.14 4.85
C VAL A 41 8.87 -2.97 5.59
N LEU A 42 9.10 -1.83 4.90
CA LEU A 42 9.59 -0.60 5.53
C LEU A 42 8.67 -0.15 6.67
N VAL A 43 7.37 -0.03 6.39
CA VAL A 43 6.38 0.38 7.40
C VAL A 43 6.33 -0.62 8.54
N PHE A 44 6.37 -1.92 8.25
CA PHE A 44 6.43 -2.94 9.30
C PHE A 44 7.65 -2.77 10.19
N LEU A 45 8.85 -2.53 9.63
CA LEU A 45 10.07 -2.35 10.40
C LEU A 45 9.96 -1.12 11.34
N VAL A 46 9.40 -0.01 10.84
CA VAL A 46 9.14 1.19 11.67
C VAL A 46 8.15 0.87 12.80
N PHE A 47 7.06 0.16 12.51
CA PHE A 47 6.10 -0.26 13.54
C PHE A 47 6.69 -1.26 14.53
N HIS A 48 7.57 -2.15 14.06
CA HIS A 48 8.28 -3.09 14.93
C HIS A 48 9.18 -2.38 15.96
N LEU A 49 9.84 -1.30 15.56
CA LEU A 49 10.63 -0.49 16.49
C LEU A 49 9.78 0.10 17.62
N LYS A 50 8.55 0.54 17.32
CA LYS A 50 7.62 1.14 18.29
C LYS A 50 6.90 0.10 19.15
N PHE A 51 6.32 -0.92 18.54
CA PHE A 51 5.43 -1.88 19.20
C PHE A 51 6.11 -3.19 19.60
N ARG A 52 7.31 -3.47 19.06
CA ARG A 52 8.11 -4.69 19.31
C ARG A 52 7.34 -6.00 19.10
N ILE A 53 6.40 -6.03 18.13
CA ILE A 53 5.54 -7.16 17.86
C ILE A 53 6.12 -8.02 16.73
N MET A 54 6.85 -9.08 17.11
CA MET A 54 7.44 -10.01 16.13
C MET A 54 6.37 -10.79 15.35
N VAL A 55 5.25 -11.11 15.98
CA VAL A 55 4.16 -11.89 15.35
C VAL A 55 3.51 -11.15 14.19
N LEU A 56 3.45 -9.81 14.21
CA LEU A 56 2.99 -9.03 13.07
C LEU A 56 3.83 -9.34 11.81
N GLY A 57 5.14 -9.52 11.99
CA GLY A 57 6.05 -9.91 10.92
C GLY A 57 5.74 -11.27 10.30
N SER A 58 5.20 -12.21 11.08
CA SER A 58 4.78 -13.52 10.56
C SER A 58 3.59 -13.46 9.59
N PHE A 59 2.83 -12.38 9.60
CA PHE A 59 1.75 -12.10 8.65
C PHE A 59 2.21 -11.15 7.53
N VAL A 60 3.03 -10.17 7.86
CA VAL A 60 3.55 -9.20 6.88
C VAL A 60 4.52 -9.86 5.91
N ALA A 61 5.42 -10.72 6.38
CA ALA A 61 6.41 -11.36 5.51
C ALA A 61 5.79 -12.24 4.42
N PRO A 62 4.82 -13.15 4.70
CA PRO A 62 4.12 -13.89 3.64
C PRO A 62 3.37 -12.98 2.68
N PHE A 63 2.75 -11.91 3.18
CA PHE A 63 2.03 -10.96 2.33
C PHE A 63 2.98 -10.20 1.39
N ALA A 64 4.10 -9.70 1.89
CA ALA A 64 5.14 -9.08 1.07
C ALA A 64 5.74 -10.07 0.06
N ALA A 65 6.02 -11.31 0.48
CA ALA A 65 6.52 -12.37 -0.40
C ALA A 65 5.51 -12.70 -1.51
N PHE A 66 4.21 -12.75 -1.20
CA PHE A 66 3.16 -12.96 -2.19
C PHE A 66 3.16 -11.86 -3.27
N LEU A 67 3.29 -10.59 -2.88
CA LEU A 67 3.41 -9.48 -3.83
C LEU A 67 4.68 -9.59 -4.69
N MET A 68 5.80 -10.05 -4.11
CA MET A 68 7.05 -10.29 -4.87
C MET A 68 6.90 -11.44 -5.85
N ILE A 69 6.17 -12.51 -5.49
CA ILE A 69 5.86 -13.62 -6.40
C ILE A 69 5.02 -13.12 -7.57
N ILE A 70 3.97 -12.34 -7.31
CA ILE A 70 3.17 -11.70 -8.37
C ILE A 70 4.07 -10.83 -9.25
N SER A 71 4.88 -9.97 -8.64
CA SER A 71 5.84 -9.14 -9.37
C SER A 71 6.74 -9.98 -10.29
N SER A 72 7.27 -11.10 -9.81
CA SER A 72 8.17 -11.96 -10.59
C SER A 72 7.47 -12.67 -11.77
N ALA A 73 6.17 -12.95 -11.62
CA ALA A 73 5.37 -13.60 -12.66
C ALA A 73 4.95 -12.66 -13.80
N ILE A 74 4.99 -11.34 -13.59
CA ILE A 74 4.66 -10.33 -14.60
C ILE A 74 5.88 -10.10 -15.51
N PRO A 75 5.73 -10.18 -16.84
CA PRO A 75 6.81 -9.85 -17.77
C PRO A 75 7.27 -8.40 -17.60
N TRP A 76 8.54 -8.16 -17.84
CA TRP A 76 9.07 -6.79 -17.87
C TRP A 76 8.55 -6.07 -19.12
N ALA A 77 7.89 -4.93 -18.94
CA ALA A 77 7.53 -4.04 -20.03
C ALA A 77 8.77 -3.22 -20.43
N ALA A 78 9.58 -3.76 -21.36
CA ALA A 78 10.76 -3.08 -21.86
C ALA A 78 10.37 -1.96 -22.83
N GLY A 79 10.56 -0.71 -22.43
CA GLY A 79 10.38 0.45 -23.29
C GLY A 79 11.20 1.63 -22.79
N PRO A 80 11.54 2.59 -23.67
CA PRO A 80 12.24 3.81 -23.23
C PRO A 80 11.36 4.63 -22.31
N VAL A 81 11.92 5.07 -21.18
CA VAL A 81 11.22 5.92 -20.22
C VAL A 81 10.97 7.28 -20.84
N LYS A 82 9.71 7.67 -21.03
CA LYS A 82 9.35 9.00 -21.55
C LYS A 82 9.89 10.10 -20.62
N PRO A 83 10.41 11.23 -21.16
CA PRO A 83 10.96 12.32 -20.32
C PRO A 83 10.01 12.82 -19.25
N ILE A 84 8.70 12.83 -19.52
CA ILE A 84 7.65 13.24 -18.58
C ILE A 84 7.67 12.42 -17.29
N PHE A 85 8.12 11.15 -17.31
CA PHE A 85 8.21 10.31 -16.12
C PHE A 85 9.52 10.50 -15.34
N LYS A 86 10.49 11.26 -15.87
CA LYS A 86 11.77 11.58 -15.21
C LYS A 86 11.64 12.83 -14.33
N SER A 87 10.60 12.89 -13.51
CA SER A 87 10.32 14.03 -12.64
C SER A 87 10.48 13.64 -11.18
N ILE A 88 11.15 14.49 -10.41
CA ILE A 88 11.24 14.35 -8.94
C ILE A 88 9.86 14.44 -8.30
N TRP A 89 8.95 15.24 -8.88
CA TRP A 89 7.57 15.36 -8.41
C TRP A 89 6.81 14.04 -8.56
N LEU A 90 6.98 13.35 -9.70
CA LEU A 90 6.37 12.03 -9.89
C LEU A 90 6.93 11.01 -8.88
N THR A 91 8.25 11.03 -8.65
CA THR A 91 8.89 10.18 -7.66
C THR A 91 8.32 10.44 -6.26
N PHE A 92 8.16 11.72 -5.89
CA PHE A 92 7.58 12.10 -4.60
C PHE A 92 6.11 11.65 -4.48
N HIS A 93 5.28 11.95 -5.49
CA HIS A 93 3.88 11.51 -5.55
C HIS A 93 3.76 10.00 -5.35
N VAL A 94 4.46 9.22 -6.18
CA VAL A 94 4.38 7.76 -6.13
C VAL A 94 4.85 7.22 -4.79
N THR A 95 5.99 7.68 -4.30
CA THR A 95 6.53 7.23 -3.00
C THR A 95 5.55 7.51 -1.87
N THR A 96 4.93 8.69 -1.87
CA THR A 96 3.96 9.10 -0.85
C THR A 96 2.71 8.21 -0.89
N ILE A 97 2.15 7.95 -2.07
CA ILE A 97 1.00 7.04 -2.26
C ILE A 97 1.34 5.63 -1.75
N PHE A 98 2.50 5.09 -2.14
CA PHE A 98 2.86 3.72 -1.77
C PHE A 98 3.19 3.58 -0.27
N LEU A 99 3.74 4.60 0.37
CA LEU A 99 3.90 4.63 1.82
C LEU A 99 2.55 4.63 2.54
N GLY A 100 1.59 5.44 2.06
CA GLY A 100 0.21 5.41 2.55
C GLY A 100 -0.43 4.04 2.40
N ASN A 101 -0.30 3.43 1.23
CA ASN A 101 -0.81 2.09 0.94
C ASN A 101 -0.12 1.01 1.82
N GLY A 102 1.19 1.15 2.09
CA GLY A 102 1.92 0.29 3.02
C GLY A 102 1.39 0.37 4.44
N LEU A 103 1.07 1.58 4.92
CA LEU A 103 0.40 1.80 6.21
C LEU A 103 -0.98 1.15 6.25
N PHE A 104 -1.75 1.27 5.17
CA PHE A 104 -3.05 0.59 5.06
C PHE A 104 -2.93 -0.93 4.98
N ALA A 105 -1.87 -1.47 4.40
CA ALA A 105 -1.59 -2.90 4.47
C ALA A 105 -1.35 -3.37 5.92
N ILE A 106 -0.69 -2.55 6.75
CA ILE A 106 -0.56 -2.84 8.19
C ILE A 106 -1.92 -2.78 8.90
N THR A 107 -2.81 -1.80 8.55
CA THR A 107 -4.18 -1.79 9.12
C THR A 107 -4.93 -3.08 8.77
N PHE A 108 -4.81 -3.55 7.55
CA PHE A 108 -5.44 -4.77 7.05
C PHE A 108 -4.92 -6.02 7.78
N VAL A 109 -3.60 -6.17 7.89
CA VAL A 109 -2.99 -7.30 8.61
C VAL A 109 -3.39 -7.30 10.09
N ALA A 110 -3.33 -6.14 10.75
CA ALA A 110 -3.75 -6.00 12.14
C ALA A 110 -5.24 -6.32 12.33
N ALA A 111 -6.09 -5.93 11.37
CA ALA A 111 -7.52 -6.22 11.37
C ALA A 111 -7.80 -7.73 11.24
N ILE A 112 -7.12 -8.43 10.34
CA ILE A 112 -7.22 -9.89 10.21
C ILE A 112 -6.80 -10.57 11.52
N MET A 113 -5.63 -10.19 12.07
CA MET A 113 -5.15 -10.73 13.34
C MET A 113 -6.15 -10.48 14.46
N TYR A 114 -6.77 -9.28 14.50
CA TYR A 114 -7.82 -8.93 15.46
C TYR A 114 -9.00 -9.91 15.37
N LEU A 115 -9.54 -10.13 14.18
CA LEU A 115 -10.69 -11.01 13.98
C LEU A 115 -10.38 -12.48 14.33
N ILE A 116 -9.17 -12.94 14.00
CA ILE A 116 -8.70 -14.28 14.37
C ILE A 116 -8.63 -14.41 15.89
N GLN A 117 -7.99 -13.44 16.56
CA GLN A 117 -7.83 -13.44 18.02
C GLN A 117 -9.20 -13.35 18.74
N GLU A 118 -10.09 -12.49 18.27
CA GLU A 118 -11.45 -12.37 18.77
C GLU A 118 -12.21 -13.70 18.68
N ARG A 119 -12.07 -14.40 17.54
CA ARG A 119 -12.69 -15.72 17.33
C ARG A 119 -12.15 -16.77 18.30
N GLN A 120 -10.82 -16.81 18.53
CA GLN A 120 -10.20 -17.72 19.48
C GLN A 120 -10.76 -17.50 20.91
N ILE A 121 -10.89 -16.24 21.33
CA ILE A 121 -11.46 -15.89 22.64
C ILE A 121 -12.91 -16.34 22.75
N LYS A 122 -13.74 -16.05 21.75
CA LYS A 122 -15.17 -16.42 21.75
C LYS A 122 -15.39 -17.93 21.76
N GLN A 123 -14.52 -18.68 21.11
CA GLN A 123 -14.58 -20.13 21.06
C GLN A 123 -13.87 -20.80 22.25
N LYS A 124 -13.30 -20.02 23.17
CA LYS A 124 -12.51 -20.51 24.32
C LYS A 124 -11.35 -21.45 23.93
N HIS A 125 -10.79 -21.25 22.69
CA HIS A 125 -9.65 -22.00 22.20
C HIS A 125 -8.35 -21.30 22.60
N PHE A 126 -7.83 -21.59 23.78
CA PHE A 126 -6.61 -20.98 24.35
C PHE A 126 -5.36 -21.81 24.05
N GLY A 127 -5.19 -22.24 22.81
CA GLY A 127 -4.03 -23.04 22.38
C GLY A 127 -2.76 -22.20 22.14
N SER A 128 -1.71 -22.85 21.64
CA SER A 128 -0.40 -22.23 21.37
C SER A 128 -0.47 -21.09 20.35
N PHE A 129 -1.45 -21.09 19.45
CA PHE A 129 -1.65 -20.01 18.48
C PHE A 129 -2.23 -18.76 19.17
N TYR A 130 -3.22 -18.93 20.03
CA TYR A 130 -3.80 -17.83 20.83
C TYR A 130 -2.72 -17.11 21.66
N SER A 131 -1.87 -17.87 22.36
CA SER A 131 -0.84 -17.29 23.24
C SER A 131 0.25 -16.50 22.48
N ARG A 132 0.41 -16.73 21.18
CA ARG A 132 1.38 -16.01 20.35
C ARG A 132 0.83 -14.72 19.76
N LEU A 133 -0.49 -14.61 19.58
CA LEU A 133 -1.10 -13.38 19.02
C LEU A 133 -1.08 -12.24 20.05
N PRO A 134 -0.89 -10.98 19.60
CA PRO A 134 -0.99 -9.82 20.47
C PRO A 134 -2.40 -9.65 21.04
N SER A 135 -2.54 -8.91 22.13
CA SER A 135 -3.84 -8.58 22.70
C SER A 135 -4.72 -7.82 21.70
N LEU A 136 -6.04 -7.94 21.82
CA LEU A 136 -7.00 -7.20 21.00
C LEU A 136 -6.76 -5.68 21.08
N ALA A 137 -6.44 -5.17 22.27
CA ALA A 137 -6.13 -3.74 22.47
C ALA A 137 -4.88 -3.31 21.69
N THR A 138 -3.83 -4.14 21.67
CA THR A 138 -2.62 -3.87 20.91
C THR A 138 -2.89 -3.87 19.40
N LEU A 139 -3.66 -4.85 18.91
CA LEU A 139 -4.01 -4.94 17.48
C LEU A 139 -4.89 -3.76 17.04
N ASP A 140 -5.84 -3.35 17.87
CA ASP A 140 -6.65 -2.16 17.61
C ASP A 140 -5.81 -0.87 17.61
N SER A 141 -4.83 -0.76 18.51
CA SER A 141 -3.89 0.37 18.54
C SER A 141 -3.01 0.42 17.29
N ILE A 142 -2.46 -0.72 16.84
CA ILE A 142 -1.68 -0.78 15.59
C ILE A 142 -2.52 -0.32 14.41
N ASN A 143 -3.73 -0.87 14.28
CA ASN A 143 -4.68 -0.49 13.23
C ASN A 143 -4.96 1.02 13.27
N HIS A 144 -5.19 1.58 14.44
CA HIS A 144 -5.46 3.01 14.63
C HIS A 144 -4.26 3.89 14.21
N TYR A 145 -3.06 3.60 14.71
CA TYR A 145 -1.87 4.38 14.36
C TYR A 145 -1.51 4.28 12.89
N ALA A 146 -1.63 3.10 12.29
CA ALA A 146 -1.36 2.92 10.87
C ALA A 146 -2.38 3.69 10.00
N LEU A 147 -3.65 3.74 10.42
CA LEU A 147 -4.70 4.53 9.76
C LEU A 147 -4.42 6.05 9.86
N ILE A 148 -4.11 6.56 11.06
CA ILE A 148 -3.83 7.99 11.28
C ILE A 148 -2.66 8.50 10.44
N TRP A 149 -1.61 7.69 10.28
CA TRP A 149 -0.48 8.07 9.44
C TRP A 149 -0.72 7.78 7.95
N GLY A 150 -1.43 6.70 7.62
CA GLY A 150 -1.72 6.32 6.24
C GLY A 150 -2.58 7.33 5.51
N PHE A 151 -3.58 7.90 6.18
CA PHE A 151 -4.51 8.84 5.57
C PHE A 151 -3.86 10.16 5.11
N PRO A 152 -3.00 10.84 5.91
CA PRO A 152 -2.24 12.00 5.42
C PRO A 152 -1.33 11.67 4.23
N PHE A 153 -0.64 10.52 4.24
CA PHE A 153 0.19 10.11 3.11
C PHE A 153 -0.64 9.92 1.83
N LEU A 154 -1.79 9.26 1.91
CA LEU A 154 -2.70 9.13 0.77
C LEU A 154 -3.17 10.51 0.27
N THR A 155 -3.56 11.39 1.19
CA THR A 155 -4.03 12.75 0.86
C THR A 155 -2.95 13.58 0.19
N LEU A 156 -1.73 13.60 0.75
CA LEU A 156 -0.58 14.27 0.14
C LEU A 156 -0.24 13.69 -1.23
N GLY A 157 -0.32 12.36 -1.35
CA GLY A 157 -0.12 11.70 -2.63
C GLY A 157 -1.14 12.15 -3.67
N MET A 158 -2.43 12.19 -3.34
CA MET A 158 -3.46 12.67 -4.27
C MET A 158 -3.26 14.13 -4.68
N ILE A 159 -2.95 15.02 -3.73
CA ILE A 159 -2.68 16.43 -4.02
C ILE A 159 -1.48 16.59 -4.96
N THR A 160 -0.38 15.92 -4.65
CA THR A 160 0.84 16.01 -5.48
C THR A 160 0.66 15.39 -6.85
N GLY A 161 -0.14 14.34 -6.97
CA GLY A 161 -0.53 13.74 -8.25
C GLY A 161 -1.37 14.68 -9.10
N SER A 162 -2.35 15.35 -8.50
CA SER A 162 -3.19 16.35 -9.17
C SER A 162 -2.36 17.54 -9.66
N ILE A 163 -1.43 18.06 -8.85
CA ILE A 163 -0.52 19.13 -9.26
C ILE A 163 0.36 18.67 -10.42
N TYR A 164 0.88 17.45 -10.37
CA TYR A 164 1.68 16.90 -11.45
C TYR A 164 0.86 16.70 -12.73
N ALA A 165 -0.39 16.26 -12.62
CA ALA A 165 -1.30 16.11 -13.76
C ALA A 165 -1.53 17.46 -14.47
N GLN A 166 -1.68 18.56 -13.74
CA GLN A 166 -1.78 19.89 -14.32
C GLN A 166 -0.56 20.24 -15.17
N VAL A 167 0.65 19.95 -14.70
CA VAL A 167 1.91 20.23 -15.42
C VAL A 167 2.08 19.30 -16.61
N ALA A 168 1.72 18.03 -16.47
CA ALA A 168 1.96 16.97 -17.43
C ALA A 168 0.89 16.87 -18.52
N LEU A 169 -0.38 17.13 -18.17
CA LEU A 169 -1.57 16.88 -18.98
C LEU A 169 -2.44 18.12 -19.18
N GLY A 170 -2.12 19.25 -18.54
CA GLY A 170 -2.84 20.52 -18.66
C GLY A 170 -4.13 20.62 -17.84
N SER A 171 -4.42 19.64 -16.98
CA SER A 171 -5.60 19.67 -16.08
C SER A 171 -5.29 18.96 -14.77
N TYR A 172 -5.84 19.45 -13.67
CA TYR A 172 -5.70 18.84 -12.33
C TYR A 172 -6.45 17.51 -12.20
N TRP A 173 -7.46 17.28 -13.02
CA TRP A 173 -8.34 16.12 -12.96
C TRP A 173 -8.76 15.71 -14.36
N GLN A 174 -8.53 14.46 -14.73
CA GLN A 174 -8.78 13.93 -16.07
C GLN A 174 -9.97 12.98 -16.15
N TRP A 175 -10.66 12.71 -15.03
CA TRP A 175 -11.68 11.67 -14.92
C TRP A 175 -11.15 10.28 -15.30
N ASP A 176 -9.83 10.08 -15.16
CA ASP A 176 -9.21 8.78 -15.32
C ASP A 176 -9.78 7.81 -14.28
N PRO A 177 -10.07 6.55 -14.66
CA PRO A 177 -10.62 5.56 -13.74
C PRO A 177 -9.80 5.40 -12.46
N LYS A 178 -8.47 5.52 -12.56
CA LYS A 178 -7.58 5.42 -11.39
C LYS A 178 -7.71 6.62 -10.45
N GLU A 179 -7.95 7.83 -11.00
CA GLU A 179 -8.25 9.03 -10.21
C GLU A 179 -9.56 8.85 -9.46
N VAL A 180 -10.63 8.43 -10.17
CA VAL A 180 -11.96 8.22 -9.58
C VAL A 180 -11.93 7.17 -8.47
N TRP A 181 -11.30 6.01 -8.72
CA TRP A 181 -11.20 4.95 -7.72
C TRP A 181 -10.28 5.32 -6.56
N SER A 182 -9.25 6.14 -6.80
CA SER A 182 -8.41 6.70 -5.73
C SER A 182 -9.22 7.63 -4.81
N LEU A 183 -10.10 8.46 -5.38
CA LEU A 183 -11.03 9.29 -4.61
C LEU A 183 -12.02 8.44 -3.81
N VAL A 184 -12.59 7.39 -4.40
CA VAL A 184 -13.45 6.43 -3.71
C VAL A 184 -12.70 5.80 -2.52
N THR A 185 -11.48 5.34 -2.75
CA THR A 185 -10.62 4.78 -1.69
C THR A 185 -10.39 5.80 -0.58
N TRP A 186 -10.06 7.04 -0.94
CA TRP A 186 -9.85 8.13 0.02
C TRP A 186 -11.11 8.39 0.87
N LEU A 187 -12.30 8.43 0.25
CA LEU A 187 -13.58 8.64 0.96
C LEU A 187 -13.87 7.50 1.97
N PHE A 188 -13.60 6.25 1.60
CA PHE A 188 -13.77 5.12 2.51
C PHE A 188 -12.81 5.19 3.71
N TYR A 189 -11.54 5.56 3.49
CA TYR A 189 -10.58 5.75 4.59
C TYR A 189 -10.89 7.00 5.42
N ALA A 190 -11.40 8.08 4.81
CA ALA A 190 -11.88 9.27 5.51
C ALA A 190 -13.06 8.91 6.43
N ALA A 191 -14.04 8.16 5.93
CA ALA A 191 -15.16 7.67 6.72
C ALA A 191 -14.70 6.80 7.89
N LEU A 192 -13.81 5.83 7.64
CA LEU A 192 -13.25 5.00 8.70
C LEU A 192 -12.52 5.82 9.77
N LEU A 193 -11.71 6.80 9.34
CA LEU A 193 -11.00 7.70 10.26
C LEU A 193 -11.98 8.54 11.07
N HIS A 194 -13.00 9.11 10.42
CA HIS A 194 -14.06 9.88 11.08
C HIS A 194 -14.79 9.04 12.14
N GLU A 195 -15.23 7.83 11.79
CA GLU A 195 -15.91 6.91 12.71
C GLU A 195 -15.02 6.55 13.92
N ARG A 196 -13.71 6.39 13.71
CA ARG A 196 -12.77 6.12 14.81
C ARG A 196 -12.51 7.31 15.70
N LEU A 197 -12.40 8.52 15.16
CA LEU A 197 -12.03 9.73 15.91
C LEU A 197 -13.25 10.39 16.57
N THR A 198 -14.40 10.39 15.89
CA THR A 198 -15.61 11.14 16.32
C THR A 198 -16.60 10.22 17.03
N VAL A 199 -16.93 9.06 16.43
CA VAL A 199 -17.91 8.11 16.98
C VAL A 199 -17.27 7.13 17.95
N GLY A 200 -15.93 6.97 17.90
CA GLY A 200 -15.20 6.09 18.81
C GLY A 200 -15.22 4.62 18.39
N TRP A 201 -15.36 4.32 17.10
CA TRP A 201 -15.30 2.93 16.62
C TRP A 201 -13.97 2.28 16.98
N ARG A 202 -14.07 1.12 17.62
CA ARG A 202 -12.93 0.28 18.02
C ARG A 202 -13.25 -1.19 17.78
N GLY A 203 -12.23 -2.00 17.84
CA GLY A 203 -12.37 -3.44 17.83
C GLY A 203 -12.93 -3.97 16.50
N ARG A 204 -13.92 -4.87 16.60
CA ARG A 204 -14.45 -5.59 15.44
C ARG A 204 -14.98 -4.70 14.32
N ARG A 205 -15.71 -3.61 14.64
CA ARG A 205 -16.26 -2.70 13.62
C ARG A 205 -15.15 -2.03 12.81
N ALA A 206 -14.17 -1.49 13.51
CA ALA A 206 -13.01 -0.87 12.87
C ALA A 206 -12.19 -1.89 12.07
N ALA A 207 -11.99 -3.11 12.59
CA ALA A 207 -11.27 -4.17 11.88
C ALA A 207 -11.97 -4.57 10.58
N VAL A 208 -13.28 -4.81 10.61
CA VAL A 208 -14.04 -5.17 9.40
C VAL A 208 -13.98 -4.04 8.37
N MET A 209 -14.20 -2.80 8.79
CA MET A 209 -14.13 -1.66 7.87
C MET A 209 -12.73 -1.45 7.29
N SER A 210 -11.67 -1.68 8.08
CA SER A 210 -10.28 -1.65 7.56
C SER A 210 -10.04 -2.68 6.46
N ILE A 211 -10.62 -3.88 6.59
CA ILE A 211 -10.54 -4.92 5.56
C ILE A 211 -11.27 -4.47 4.29
N VAL A 212 -12.49 -3.94 4.43
CA VAL A 212 -13.26 -3.42 3.29
C VAL A 212 -12.50 -2.30 2.57
N CYS A 213 -11.99 -1.32 3.30
CA CYS A 213 -11.21 -0.21 2.73
C CYS A 213 -9.97 -0.74 1.97
N PHE A 214 -9.29 -1.75 2.52
CA PHE A 214 -8.11 -2.31 1.87
C PHE A 214 -8.46 -3.12 0.61
N CYS A 215 -9.59 -3.83 0.59
CA CYS A 215 -10.08 -4.49 -0.63
C CYS A 215 -10.39 -3.47 -1.73
N ILE A 216 -10.99 -2.32 -1.40
CA ILE A 216 -11.22 -1.21 -2.35
C ILE A 216 -9.89 -0.64 -2.85
N LEU A 217 -8.90 -0.46 -1.96
CA LEU A 217 -7.56 -0.03 -2.33
C LEU A 217 -6.89 -1.00 -3.30
N LEU A 218 -6.95 -2.31 -3.03
CA LEU A 218 -6.41 -3.33 -3.95
C LEU A 218 -7.12 -3.31 -5.30
N PHE A 219 -8.45 -3.12 -5.31
CA PHE A 219 -9.20 -2.95 -6.55
C PHE A 219 -8.74 -1.70 -7.31
N THR A 220 -8.53 -0.58 -6.63
CA THR A 220 -7.99 0.66 -7.24
C THR A 220 -6.61 0.41 -7.84
N PHE A 221 -5.74 -0.31 -7.12
CA PHE A 221 -4.37 -0.57 -7.54
C PHE A 221 -4.29 -1.52 -8.74
N VAL A 222 -5.04 -2.61 -8.72
CA VAL A 222 -4.98 -3.68 -9.73
C VAL A 222 -6.13 -3.57 -10.73
N GLY A 223 -7.37 -3.45 -10.25
CA GLY A 223 -8.57 -3.52 -11.07
C GLY A 223 -8.68 -2.34 -12.04
N ALA A 224 -8.47 -1.11 -11.55
CA ALA A 224 -8.47 0.06 -12.41
C ALA A 224 -7.34 0.05 -13.45
N THR A 225 -6.25 -0.66 -13.18
CA THR A 225 -5.12 -0.79 -14.12
C THR A 225 -5.36 -1.86 -15.19
N LEU A 226 -6.03 -2.98 -14.84
CA LEU A 226 -6.20 -4.11 -15.77
C LEU A 226 -7.47 -4.03 -16.61
N TRP A 227 -8.55 -3.46 -16.09
CA TRP A 227 -9.87 -3.53 -16.72
C TRP A 227 -10.31 -2.23 -17.39
N VAL A 228 -9.67 -1.13 -17.11
CA VAL A 228 -10.07 0.17 -17.65
C VAL A 228 -8.87 0.89 -18.27
N LYS A 229 -8.99 1.20 -19.59
CA LYS A 229 -7.96 1.99 -20.29
C LYS A 229 -8.01 3.44 -19.81
N GLY A 230 -6.85 3.99 -19.41
CA GLY A 230 -6.70 5.36 -18.94
C GLY A 230 -5.26 5.86 -19.09
N TYR A 231 -4.98 7.09 -18.68
CA TYR A 231 -3.64 7.69 -18.71
C TYR A 231 -2.61 6.94 -17.84
N HIS A 232 -3.10 6.19 -16.84
CA HIS A 232 -2.29 5.34 -15.97
C HIS A 232 -2.19 3.89 -16.46
N ASP A 233 -2.61 3.63 -17.70
CA ASP A 233 -2.46 2.29 -18.30
C ASP A 233 -1.00 2.06 -18.67
N PHE A 234 -0.38 1.10 -18.00
CA PHE A 234 1.00 0.68 -18.26
C PHE A 234 1.21 0.11 -19.66
N SER A 235 0.15 -0.33 -20.36
CA SER A 235 0.24 -0.82 -21.74
C SER A 235 0.49 0.30 -22.76
N SER A 236 0.08 1.53 -22.46
CA SER A 236 0.26 2.70 -23.35
C SER A 236 1.69 3.25 -23.35
N ILE A 237 2.54 2.82 -22.41
CA ILE A 237 3.91 3.31 -22.28
C ILE A 237 4.82 2.72 -23.38
N GLY A 238 4.45 1.54 -23.93
CA GLY A 238 5.26 0.81 -24.92
C GLY A 238 4.81 0.91 -26.38
N THR A 239 3.63 1.46 -26.71
CA THR A 239 3.02 1.31 -28.06
C THR A 239 2.92 2.58 -28.91
N SER A 240 3.46 3.71 -28.52
CA SER A 240 3.48 4.91 -29.36
C SER A 240 4.81 5.08 -30.08
N GLY A 241 5.02 4.20 -31.07
CA GLY A 241 6.18 4.23 -31.95
C GLY A 241 5.95 3.34 -33.17
N ALA A 242 4.97 3.66 -34.01
CA ALA A 242 4.84 3.23 -35.38
C ALA A 242 4.34 4.43 -36.20
#